data_e110a007bbcb03ba00da5d6731c09943
#
_entry.id   e110a007bbcb03ba00da5d6731c09943
#
_cell.length_a   1.000
_cell.length_b   1.000
_cell.length_c   1.000
_cell.angle_alpha   90.00
_cell.angle_beta   90.00
_cell.angle_gamma   90.00
#
_symmetry.space_group_name_H-M   'P 1'
#
loop_
_entity.id
_entity.type
_entity.pdbx_description
1 polymer ?
#
loop_
_entity_poly.entity_id
_entity_poly.type
_entity_poly.pdbx_seq_one_letter_code
_entity_poly.pdbx_strand_id
1 'polypeptide(L)'
;MKKFPDIRTFSWKSTKTQQWNTVTKRSGSGRVRTMTTWRYPQWTITTQFAYLTPAQYKTIMGFFASLKGAYEPFLWLDPEDHCERGVQLGVGRDGRFRAVRRWGIYLEPVEYVEDVTVYADGQVVPSRVERGEIHLVNAVGADAIITADYTYYWQVMLAEDKFAVEAVFRDFYKSKSFKLVTCR
;
A
#
# COMPACT_ATOMS: atom_id res chain seq x y z
N MET A 1 10.78 1.38 9.27
CA MET A 1 9.38 1.07 9.64
C MET A 1 9.24 -0.45 9.79
N LYS A 2 8.41 -0.94 10.72
CA LYS A 2 8.20 -2.39 10.90
C LYS A 2 7.38 -2.94 9.75
N LYS A 3 7.73 -4.14 9.27
CA LYS A 3 6.93 -4.87 8.28
C LYS A 3 5.97 -5.81 9.00
N PHE A 4 4.74 -5.90 8.49
CA PHE A 4 3.78 -6.89 8.97
C PHE A 4 4.33 -8.32 8.74
N PRO A 5 4.18 -9.23 9.71
CA PRO A 5 4.64 -10.61 9.57
C PRO A 5 3.99 -11.31 8.37
N ASP A 6 4.75 -12.14 7.64
CA ASP A 6 4.21 -12.93 6.52
C ASP A 6 3.29 -14.04 7.03
N ILE A 7 2.02 -13.71 7.18
CA ILE A 7 0.96 -14.62 7.61
C ILE A 7 -0.14 -14.59 6.56
N ARG A 8 -0.19 -15.62 5.74
CA ARG A 8 -1.05 -15.69 4.54
C ARG A 8 -2.43 -16.30 4.78
N THR A 9 -2.86 -16.44 6.03
CA THR A 9 -4.17 -17.02 6.39
C THR A 9 -5.29 -15.98 6.46
N PHE A 10 -5.37 -15.10 5.45
CA PHE A 10 -6.44 -14.11 5.36
C PHE A 10 -7.78 -14.74 5.02
N SER A 11 -8.84 -14.13 5.49
CA SER A 11 -10.18 -14.43 5.01
C SER A 11 -10.34 -13.90 3.59
N TRP A 12 -11.12 -14.59 2.75
CA TRP A 12 -11.53 -14.11 1.42
C TRP A 12 -12.40 -12.85 1.46
N LYS A 13 -12.81 -12.41 2.66
CA LYS A 13 -13.55 -11.15 2.85
C LYS A 13 -12.60 -10.03 3.19
N SER A 14 -11.96 -9.46 2.19
CA SER A 14 -11.28 -8.18 2.26
C SER A 14 -12.16 -7.11 1.62
N THR A 15 -12.24 -5.94 2.25
CA THR A 15 -12.95 -4.79 1.70
C THR A 15 -12.01 -3.60 1.70
N LYS A 16 -11.84 -2.98 0.53
CA LYS A 16 -11.08 -1.74 0.37
C LYS A 16 -12.05 -0.58 0.14
N THR A 17 -12.02 0.39 1.02
CA THR A 17 -12.86 1.60 0.92
C THR A 17 -11.98 2.80 0.64
N GLN A 18 -12.32 3.54 -0.40
CA GLN A 18 -11.66 4.79 -0.77
C GLN A 18 -12.43 5.96 -0.20
N GLN A 19 -11.76 6.86 0.50
CA GLN A 19 -12.36 8.05 1.08
C GLN A 19 -11.65 9.31 0.59
N TRP A 20 -12.45 10.33 0.24
CA TRP A 20 -12.00 11.65 -0.14
C TRP A 20 -12.57 12.71 0.79
N ASN A 21 -11.89 13.85 0.92
CA ASN A 21 -12.42 15.02 1.61
C ASN A 21 -12.85 16.07 0.59
N THR A 22 -14.12 16.01 0.16
CA THR A 22 -14.69 16.92 -0.81
C THR A 22 -15.68 17.86 -0.15
N VAL A 23 -15.45 19.17 -0.28
CA VAL A 23 -16.35 20.21 0.17
C VAL A 23 -17.23 20.65 -1.01
N THR A 24 -18.53 20.57 -0.84
CA THR A 24 -19.53 21.01 -1.84
C THR A 24 -20.30 22.20 -1.33
N LYS A 25 -20.34 23.28 -2.12
CA LYS A 25 -21.16 24.48 -1.85
C LYS A 25 -22.16 24.69 -2.98
N ARG A 26 -23.39 25.05 -2.62
CA ARG A 26 -24.44 25.47 -3.56
C ARG A 26 -24.69 26.96 -3.37
N SER A 27 -24.76 27.69 -4.48
CA SER A 27 -25.21 29.10 -4.48
C SER A 27 -26.75 29.17 -4.50
N GLY A 28 -27.31 30.32 -4.20
CA GLY A 28 -28.76 30.57 -4.30
C GLY A 28 -29.34 30.40 -5.72
N SER A 29 -28.51 30.47 -6.77
CA SER A 29 -28.86 30.15 -8.16
C SER A 29 -28.78 28.66 -8.51
N GLY A 30 -28.53 27.79 -7.55
CA GLY A 30 -28.44 26.33 -7.76
C GLY A 30 -27.10 25.82 -8.30
N ARG A 31 -26.13 26.70 -8.58
CA ARG A 31 -24.79 26.28 -9.03
C ARG A 31 -24.04 25.57 -7.93
N VAL A 32 -23.45 24.42 -8.27
CA VAL A 32 -22.62 23.62 -7.37
C VAL A 32 -21.16 23.91 -7.65
N ARG A 33 -20.39 24.16 -6.59
CA ARG A 33 -18.92 24.23 -6.61
C ARG A 33 -18.39 23.16 -5.67
N THR A 34 -17.42 22.41 -6.15
CA THR A 34 -16.74 21.38 -5.37
C THR A 34 -15.25 21.67 -5.27
N MET A 35 -14.67 21.33 -4.14
CA MET A 35 -13.23 21.45 -3.89
C MET A 35 -12.80 20.24 -3.06
N THR A 36 -11.68 19.62 -3.41
CA THR A 36 -11.04 18.63 -2.56
C THR A 36 -9.76 19.22 -1.96
N THR A 37 -9.52 18.90 -0.69
CA THR A 37 -8.29 19.30 0.01
C THR A 37 -7.25 18.17 0.01
N TRP A 38 -7.66 16.96 -0.32
CA TRP A 38 -6.77 15.82 -0.39
C TRP A 38 -6.29 15.58 -1.82
N ARG A 39 -4.99 15.44 -1.95
CA ARG A 39 -4.36 15.09 -3.23
C ARG A 39 -4.58 13.62 -3.58
N TYR A 40 -4.62 12.77 -2.57
CA TYR A 40 -4.79 11.32 -2.68
C TYR A 40 -5.85 10.85 -1.69
N PRO A 41 -6.57 9.78 -2.00
CA PRO A 41 -7.56 9.24 -1.08
C PRO A 41 -6.89 8.60 0.14
N GLN A 42 -7.64 8.53 1.22
CA GLN A 42 -7.36 7.61 2.31
C GLN A 42 -8.04 6.28 2.02
N TRP A 43 -7.30 5.20 2.14
CA TRP A 43 -7.84 3.86 1.99
C TRP A 43 -8.04 3.23 3.36
N THR A 44 -9.18 2.57 3.50
CA THR A 44 -9.48 1.70 4.64
C THR A 44 -9.58 0.27 4.14
N ILE A 45 -8.73 -0.60 4.67
CA ILE A 45 -8.70 -2.02 4.37
C ILE A 45 -9.31 -2.75 5.56
N THR A 46 -10.44 -3.41 5.35
CA THR A 46 -11.08 -4.25 6.37
C THR A 46 -10.83 -5.71 6.04
N THR A 47 -10.19 -6.43 6.95
CA THR A 47 -9.84 -7.85 6.75
C THR A 47 -9.89 -8.64 8.07
N GLN A 48 -9.68 -9.93 8.00
CA GLN A 48 -9.60 -10.82 9.15
C GLN A 48 -8.75 -12.04 8.83
N PHE A 49 -8.19 -12.67 9.85
CA PHE A 49 -7.55 -13.98 9.71
C PHE A 49 -8.58 -15.07 9.95
N ALA A 50 -8.79 -15.92 8.96
CA ALA A 50 -9.74 -17.04 9.06
C ALA A 50 -9.23 -18.15 10.00
N TYR A 51 -7.91 -18.32 10.02
CA TYR A 51 -7.22 -19.32 10.83
C TYR A 51 -5.84 -18.83 11.24
N LEU A 52 -5.48 -19.06 12.50
CA LEU A 52 -4.15 -18.81 13.05
C LEU A 52 -3.70 -19.98 13.91
N THR A 53 -2.49 -20.45 13.68
CA THR A 53 -1.83 -21.39 14.58
C THR A 53 -1.42 -20.67 15.88
N PRO A 54 -1.13 -21.40 16.98
CA PRO A 54 -0.65 -20.80 18.23
C PRO A 54 0.58 -19.92 18.05
N ALA A 55 1.51 -20.32 17.17
CA ALA A 55 2.70 -19.53 16.86
C ALA A 55 2.35 -18.22 16.14
N GLN A 56 1.51 -18.31 15.10
CA GLN A 56 1.03 -17.12 14.36
C GLN A 56 0.25 -16.17 15.26
N TYR A 57 -0.62 -16.72 16.13
CA TYR A 57 -1.34 -15.94 17.12
C TYR A 57 -0.40 -15.11 18.00
N LYS A 58 0.62 -15.76 18.59
CA LYS A 58 1.62 -15.05 19.41
C LYS A 58 2.38 -14.00 18.62
N THR A 59 2.77 -14.30 17.39
CA THR A 59 3.49 -13.38 16.50
C THR A 59 2.65 -12.14 16.20
N ILE A 60 1.37 -12.29 15.83
CA ILE A 60 0.48 -11.17 15.53
C ILE A 60 0.20 -10.33 16.77
N MET A 61 -0.13 -10.97 17.88
CA MET A 61 -0.41 -10.24 19.13
C MET A 61 0.83 -9.46 19.59
N GLY A 62 2.01 -10.07 19.52
CA GLY A 62 3.28 -9.40 19.83
C GLY A 62 3.58 -8.25 18.87
N PHE A 63 3.29 -8.42 17.58
CA PHE A 63 3.46 -7.37 16.58
C PHE A 63 2.58 -6.15 16.90
N PHE A 64 1.28 -6.30 17.07
CA PHE A 64 0.38 -5.19 17.39
C PHE A 64 0.66 -4.57 18.76
N ALA A 65 1.06 -5.36 19.76
CA ALA A 65 1.51 -4.85 21.04
C ALA A 65 2.77 -3.97 20.88
N SER A 66 3.70 -4.36 20.00
CA SER A 66 4.92 -3.59 19.73
C SER A 66 4.67 -2.27 19.01
N LEU A 67 3.51 -2.13 18.34
CA LEU A 67 3.05 -0.89 17.68
C LEU A 67 2.28 0.02 18.64
N LYS A 68 1.95 -0.45 19.85
CA LYS A 68 1.09 0.27 20.80
C LYS A 68 -0.28 0.62 20.21
N GLY A 69 -0.94 -0.39 19.60
CA GLY A 69 -2.22 -0.21 18.92
C GLY A 69 -2.10 0.60 17.63
N ALA A 70 -2.84 1.68 17.52
CA ALA A 70 -2.84 2.59 16.37
C ALA A 70 -1.72 3.65 16.40
N TYR A 71 -0.77 3.57 17.35
CA TYR A 71 0.23 4.63 17.53
C TYR A 71 1.32 4.61 16.45
N GLU A 72 1.88 3.44 16.11
CA GLU A 72 2.96 3.33 15.12
C GLU A 72 2.44 2.79 13.80
N PRO A 73 2.71 3.47 12.65
CA PRO A 73 2.43 2.91 11.35
C PRO A 73 3.40 1.77 11.01
N PHE A 74 2.96 0.89 10.12
CA PHE A 74 3.72 -0.26 9.64
C PHE A 74 3.51 -0.51 8.15
N LEU A 75 4.35 -1.35 7.57
CA LEU A 75 4.29 -1.76 6.17
C LEU A 75 3.45 -3.02 6.03
N TRP A 76 2.39 -2.91 5.24
CA TRP A 76 1.47 -3.98 4.91
C TRP A 76 1.66 -4.43 3.47
N LEU A 77 1.98 -5.71 3.29
CA LEU A 77 1.96 -6.32 1.98
C LEU A 77 0.53 -6.85 1.72
N ASP A 78 -0.21 -6.12 0.92
CA ASP A 78 -1.59 -6.52 0.61
C ASP A 78 -1.58 -7.78 -0.27
N PRO A 79 -2.29 -8.86 0.09
CA PRO A 79 -2.29 -10.09 -0.69
C PRO A 79 -2.81 -9.93 -2.13
N GLU A 80 -3.67 -8.93 -2.37
CA GLU A 80 -4.32 -8.71 -3.66
C GLU A 80 -3.70 -7.56 -4.46
N ASP A 81 -2.99 -6.63 -3.77
CA ASP A 81 -2.52 -5.39 -4.37
C ASP A 81 -1.16 -4.98 -3.79
N HIS A 82 -0.10 -5.61 -4.27
CA HIS A 82 1.25 -5.46 -3.78
C HIS A 82 2.33 -5.39 -4.86
N CYS A 83 1.98 -5.48 -6.14
CA CYS A 83 2.99 -5.45 -7.18
C CYS A 83 2.51 -4.73 -8.44
N GLU A 84 3.45 -4.10 -9.12
CA GLU A 84 3.26 -3.59 -10.48
C GLU A 84 4.21 -4.32 -11.42
N ARG A 85 3.74 -4.55 -12.65
CA ARG A 85 4.52 -5.16 -13.72
C ARG A 85 4.41 -4.33 -14.99
N GLY A 86 5.57 -4.01 -15.60
CA GLY A 86 5.65 -3.22 -16.82
C GLY A 86 5.02 -1.83 -16.69
N VAL A 87 5.01 -1.24 -15.49
CA VAL A 87 4.45 0.09 -15.33
C VAL A 87 5.33 1.13 -15.99
N GLN A 88 4.75 1.92 -16.90
CA GLN A 88 5.49 3.01 -17.56
C GLN A 88 5.68 4.15 -16.57
N LEU A 89 6.94 4.52 -16.35
CA LEU A 89 7.35 5.59 -15.43
C LEU A 89 7.60 6.92 -16.13
N GLY A 90 8.07 6.89 -17.36
CA GLY A 90 8.41 8.09 -18.15
C GLY A 90 9.36 7.81 -19.29
N VAL A 91 10.17 8.80 -19.65
CA VAL A 91 11.18 8.70 -20.70
C VAL A 91 12.59 8.88 -20.14
N GLY A 92 13.59 8.33 -20.82
CA GLY A 92 14.96 8.21 -20.34
C GLY A 92 15.64 9.54 -19.96
N ARG A 93 15.24 10.67 -20.58
CA ARG A 93 15.79 11.99 -20.28
C ARG A 93 15.62 12.44 -18.84
N ASP A 94 14.56 11.95 -18.16
CA ASP A 94 14.24 12.41 -16.82
C ASP A 94 15.20 11.83 -15.76
N GLY A 95 15.69 10.61 -15.96
CA GLY A 95 16.66 9.92 -15.10
C GLY A 95 16.15 9.61 -13.69
N ARG A 96 15.02 10.19 -13.28
CA ARG A 96 14.39 10.04 -11.98
C ARG A 96 12.90 9.80 -12.15
N PHE A 97 12.38 8.81 -11.46
CA PHE A 97 10.99 8.39 -11.59
C PHE A 97 10.41 8.10 -10.21
N ARG A 98 9.11 8.27 -10.08
CA ARG A 98 8.39 7.89 -8.87
C ARG A 98 7.69 6.56 -9.07
N ALA A 99 7.90 5.62 -8.16
CA ALA A 99 7.12 4.40 -8.14
C ALA A 99 5.65 4.72 -7.85
N VAL A 100 4.77 4.10 -8.60
CA VAL A 100 3.33 4.31 -8.51
C VAL A 100 2.60 2.99 -8.45
N ARG A 101 1.44 2.95 -7.81
CA ARG A 101 0.46 1.88 -8.00
C ARG A 101 -0.64 2.37 -8.93
N ARG A 102 -1.15 1.47 -9.74
CA ARG A 102 -2.07 1.78 -10.82
C ARG A 102 -3.44 1.17 -10.56
N TRP A 103 -4.46 2.02 -10.59
CA TRP A 103 -5.87 1.63 -10.50
C TRP A 103 -6.61 2.15 -11.73
N GLY A 104 -6.58 1.38 -12.82
CA GLY A 104 -7.06 1.85 -14.10
C GLY A 104 -6.28 3.08 -14.59
N ILE A 105 -6.96 4.21 -14.73
CA ILE A 105 -6.34 5.49 -15.14
C ILE A 105 -5.73 6.27 -13.97
N TYR A 106 -5.98 5.86 -12.74
CA TYR A 106 -5.51 6.56 -11.55
C TYR A 106 -4.14 6.03 -11.12
N LEU A 107 -3.20 6.94 -10.92
CA LEU A 107 -1.84 6.65 -10.47
C LEU A 107 -1.63 7.26 -9.08
N GLU A 108 -1.13 6.47 -8.16
CA GLU A 108 -0.86 6.88 -6.80
C GLU A 108 0.59 6.54 -6.42
N PRO A 109 1.40 7.51 -5.97
CA PRO A 109 2.79 7.26 -5.61
C PRO A 109 2.88 6.32 -4.41
N VAL A 110 3.87 5.42 -4.44
CA VAL A 110 4.23 4.52 -3.35
C VAL A 110 5.64 4.82 -2.86
N GLU A 111 5.86 4.75 -1.55
CA GLU A 111 7.15 5.11 -0.93
C GLU A 111 8.02 3.89 -0.62
N TYR A 112 7.40 2.75 -0.38
CA TYR A 112 8.08 1.54 0.03
C TYR A 112 7.97 0.48 -1.04
N VAL A 113 9.05 0.29 -1.78
CA VAL A 113 9.15 -0.69 -2.87
C VAL A 113 10.35 -1.60 -2.68
N GLU A 114 10.22 -2.83 -3.14
CA GLU A 114 11.26 -3.88 -3.12
C GLU A 114 11.25 -4.63 -4.45
N ASP A 115 12.28 -5.41 -4.69
CA ASP A 115 12.45 -6.24 -5.90
C ASP A 115 12.29 -5.42 -7.19
N VAL A 116 12.89 -4.23 -7.21
CA VAL A 116 12.73 -3.29 -8.34
C VAL A 116 13.61 -3.70 -9.50
N THR A 117 13.01 -3.92 -10.66
CA THR A 117 13.70 -4.10 -11.94
C THR A 117 13.22 -3.03 -12.90
N VAL A 118 14.17 -2.28 -13.46
CA VAL A 118 13.87 -1.17 -14.39
C VAL A 118 14.32 -1.55 -15.79
N TYR A 119 13.52 -1.17 -16.77
CA TYR A 119 13.78 -1.42 -18.18
C TYR A 119 13.78 -0.11 -18.97
N ALA A 120 14.70 0.02 -19.90
CA ALA A 120 14.70 1.03 -20.96
C ALA A 120 14.50 0.32 -22.29
N ASP A 121 13.41 0.63 -23.00
CA ASP A 121 13.01 -0.05 -24.24
C ASP A 121 13.04 -1.59 -24.13
N GLY A 122 12.62 -2.11 -22.96
CA GLY A 122 12.59 -3.55 -22.67
C GLY A 122 13.92 -4.17 -22.24
N GLN A 123 15.02 -3.40 -22.17
CA GLN A 123 16.31 -3.87 -21.67
C GLN A 123 16.50 -3.48 -20.22
N VAL A 124 16.95 -4.42 -19.39
CA VAL A 124 17.22 -4.18 -17.97
C VAL A 124 18.33 -3.15 -17.81
N VAL A 125 18.08 -2.13 -16.99
CA VAL A 125 19.03 -1.07 -16.68
C VAL A 125 19.27 -0.96 -15.18
N PRO A 126 20.53 -0.69 -14.74
CA PRO A 126 20.82 -0.55 -13.33
C PRO A 126 20.16 0.70 -12.76
N SER A 127 19.54 0.53 -11.59
CA SER A 127 18.83 1.60 -10.90
C SER A 127 19.12 1.57 -9.40
N ARG A 128 18.87 2.70 -8.73
CA ARG A 128 18.85 2.83 -7.27
C ARG A 128 17.47 3.30 -6.84
N VAL A 129 17.03 2.84 -5.69
CA VAL A 129 15.71 3.19 -5.16
C VAL A 129 15.86 3.78 -3.78
N GLU A 130 15.22 4.93 -3.58
CA GLU A 130 15.15 5.59 -2.28
C GLU A 130 13.75 6.16 -2.07
N ARG A 131 13.03 5.68 -1.05
CA ARG A 131 11.69 6.15 -0.69
C ARG A 131 10.71 6.23 -1.87
N GLY A 132 10.70 5.19 -2.71
CA GLY A 132 9.85 5.13 -3.90
C GLY A 132 10.32 6.00 -5.07
N GLU A 133 11.45 6.70 -4.95
CA GLU A 133 12.13 7.33 -6.09
C GLU A 133 13.11 6.35 -6.71
N ILE A 134 12.98 6.14 -8.01
CA ILE A 134 13.82 5.27 -8.83
C ILE A 134 14.76 6.15 -9.64
N HIS A 135 16.05 5.97 -9.45
CA HIS A 135 17.09 6.72 -10.15
C HIS A 135 17.87 5.79 -11.09
N LEU A 136 17.99 6.13 -12.34
CA LEU A 136 18.90 5.42 -13.25
C LEU A 136 20.35 5.69 -12.85
N VAL A 137 21.16 4.62 -12.81
CA VAL A 137 22.59 4.75 -12.51
C VAL A 137 23.34 5.27 -13.72
N ASN A 138 22.95 4.83 -14.91
CA ASN A 138 23.56 5.22 -16.18
C ASN A 138 22.57 6.01 -17.04
N ALA A 139 23.09 6.92 -17.86
CA ALA A 139 22.28 7.59 -18.86
C ALA A 139 21.80 6.57 -19.92
N VAL A 140 20.56 6.69 -20.32
CA VAL A 140 19.93 5.90 -21.39
C VAL A 140 19.51 6.84 -22.52
N GLY A 141 19.01 6.31 -23.62
CA GLY A 141 18.44 7.12 -24.70
C GLY A 141 17.42 8.13 -24.18
N ALA A 142 17.50 9.40 -24.59
CA ALA A 142 16.63 10.46 -24.07
C ALA A 142 15.12 10.16 -24.25
N ASP A 143 14.78 9.49 -25.33
CA ASP A 143 13.40 9.12 -25.66
C ASP A 143 13.06 7.65 -25.35
N ALA A 144 13.99 6.90 -24.73
CA ALA A 144 13.76 5.53 -24.31
C ALA A 144 12.58 5.45 -23.34
N ILE A 145 11.68 4.51 -23.56
CA ILE A 145 10.53 4.29 -22.67
C ILE A 145 11.01 3.53 -21.44
N ILE A 146 10.81 4.15 -20.28
CA ILE A 146 11.20 3.57 -19.01
C ILE A 146 9.99 2.88 -18.38
N THR A 147 10.16 1.58 -18.13
CA THR A 147 9.17 0.76 -17.42
C THR A 147 9.82 0.08 -16.22
N ALA A 148 9.01 -0.35 -15.26
CA ALA A 148 9.53 -1.06 -14.10
C ALA A 148 8.57 -2.13 -13.58
N ASP A 149 9.19 -3.14 -12.96
CA ASP A 149 8.55 -4.15 -12.13
C ASP A 149 8.98 -3.94 -10.70
N TYR A 150 8.07 -4.01 -9.75
CA TYR A 150 8.38 -3.94 -8.33
C TYR A 150 7.27 -4.49 -7.47
N THR A 151 7.64 -4.85 -6.23
CA THR A 151 6.74 -5.12 -5.12
C THR A 151 6.63 -3.87 -4.27
N TYR A 152 5.44 -3.51 -3.80
CA TYR A 152 5.24 -2.35 -2.94
C TYR A 152 4.45 -2.66 -1.69
N TYR A 153 4.67 -1.85 -0.67
CA TYR A 153 3.98 -1.93 0.61
C TYR A 153 3.04 -0.75 0.79
N TRP A 154 1.91 -1.04 1.41
CA TRP A 154 1.03 -0.01 1.93
C TRP A 154 1.52 0.45 3.29
N GLN A 155 1.71 1.74 3.46
CA GLN A 155 1.95 2.30 4.78
C GLN A 155 0.60 2.46 5.47
N VAL A 156 0.38 1.72 6.54
CA VAL A 156 -0.90 1.65 7.24
C VAL A 156 -0.73 1.72 8.75
N MET A 157 -1.81 2.02 9.43
CA MET A 157 -1.96 1.90 10.88
C MET A 157 -3.30 1.24 11.19
N LEU A 158 -3.47 0.73 12.42
CA LEU A 158 -4.80 0.30 12.88
C LEU A 158 -5.75 1.50 12.91
N ALA A 159 -6.99 1.31 12.49
CA ALA A 159 -8.03 2.33 12.61
C ALA A 159 -8.51 2.53 14.05
N GLU A 160 -8.30 1.53 14.91
CA GLU A 160 -8.73 1.51 16.30
C GLU A 160 -7.62 0.91 17.19
N ASP A 161 -7.49 1.35 18.43
CA ASP A 161 -6.49 0.85 19.40
C ASP A 161 -6.75 -0.57 19.91
N LYS A 162 -7.46 -1.38 19.15
CA LYS A 162 -7.81 -2.73 19.53
C LYS A 162 -7.61 -3.73 18.41
N PHE A 163 -7.10 -4.89 18.77
CA PHE A 163 -7.03 -6.06 17.91
C PHE A 163 -7.49 -7.26 18.72
N ALA A 164 -8.49 -8.00 18.23
CA ALA A 164 -9.09 -9.10 18.96
C ALA A 164 -8.94 -10.42 18.21
N VAL A 165 -8.55 -11.45 18.95
CA VAL A 165 -8.46 -12.84 18.48
C VAL A 165 -9.31 -13.69 19.38
N GLU A 166 -10.05 -14.62 18.79
CA GLU A 166 -10.92 -15.58 19.45
C GLU A 166 -10.31 -16.98 19.34
N ALA A 167 -10.24 -17.70 20.46
CA ALA A 167 -9.93 -19.11 20.47
C ALA A 167 -11.22 -19.89 20.18
N VAL A 168 -11.25 -20.57 19.03
CA VAL A 168 -12.43 -21.33 18.60
C VAL A 168 -12.37 -22.77 19.14
N PHE A 169 -11.17 -23.38 19.08
CA PHE A 169 -10.84 -24.68 19.62
C PHE A 169 -9.42 -24.68 20.19
N ARG A 170 -9.02 -25.80 20.78
CA ARG A 170 -7.62 -25.98 21.17
C ARG A 170 -6.73 -25.83 19.94
N ASP A 171 -5.73 -24.96 20.07
CA ASP A 171 -4.75 -24.63 18.99
C ASP A 171 -5.34 -24.06 17.69
N PHE A 172 -6.58 -23.58 17.74
CA PHE A 172 -7.26 -22.95 16.61
C PHE A 172 -7.76 -21.55 17.00
N TYR A 173 -7.20 -20.53 16.35
CA TYR A 173 -7.52 -19.13 16.61
C TYR A 173 -8.05 -18.45 15.35
N LYS A 174 -8.91 -17.46 15.55
CA LYS A 174 -9.48 -16.62 14.50
C LYS A 174 -9.44 -15.17 14.93
N SER A 175 -9.02 -14.25 14.07
CA SER A 175 -9.17 -12.84 14.41
C SER A 175 -10.62 -12.38 14.20
N LYS A 176 -11.05 -11.41 14.97
CA LYS A 176 -12.19 -10.58 14.58
C LYS A 176 -11.76 -9.69 13.41
N SER A 177 -12.73 -9.16 12.66
CA SER A 177 -12.48 -8.18 11.62
C SER A 177 -11.77 -6.97 12.21
N PHE A 178 -10.71 -6.51 11.56
CA PHE A 178 -9.96 -5.31 11.92
C PHE A 178 -9.78 -4.42 10.70
N LYS A 179 -9.55 -3.15 10.93
CA LYS A 179 -9.41 -2.14 9.89
C LYS A 179 -8.02 -1.54 9.92
N LEU A 180 -7.44 -1.42 8.76
CA LEU A 180 -6.21 -0.70 8.51
C LEU A 180 -6.55 0.57 7.73
N VAL A 181 -5.94 1.69 8.10
CA VAL A 181 -6.06 2.95 7.36
C VAL A 181 -4.69 3.33 6.82
N THR A 182 -4.68 3.80 5.56
CA THR A 182 -3.43 4.31 4.98
C THR A 182 -3.05 5.62 5.66
N CYS A 183 -1.77 5.77 5.94
CA CYS A 183 -1.14 6.99 6.44
C CYS A 183 0.04 7.38 5.55
N ARG A 184 0.39 8.67 5.52
CA ARG A 184 1.47 9.24 4.71
C ARG A 184 2.24 10.24 5.54
#